data_815570c271d1886c96e9297bc1ee84af
#
_entry.id   815570c271d1886c96e9297bc1ee84af
#
_cell.length_a   1.000
_cell.length_b   1.000
_cell.length_c   1.000
_cell.angle_alpha   90.00
_cell.angle_beta   90.00
_cell.angle_gamma   90.00
#
_symmetry.space_group_name_H-M   'P 1'
#
loop_
_entity.id
_entity.type
_entity.pdbx_description
1 polymer ?
#
loop_
_entity_poly.entity_id
_entity_poly.type
_entity_poly.pdbx_seq_one_letter_code
_entity_poly.pdbx_strand_id
1 'polypeptide(L)'
;MTSVFTLGIDVGGTNTDAALFDAVSQSVISSAKTRTLHCDYKKSIDKVLSILLENNKNICENILSCNVSTTLSTNAILEHKGSPVNMVLIGFEKYPHITEDIKKIISPKSILYIKGGHTSWGHEREILDVRALEAFALAHRGELFAVSAMYSPRNPEHEIAAKNMLEKIGVHSVTCGYELAHAKLNSVKRSVTAYLNASLIPLTERLIEDTASAVRNHGVTSSIMFIRSDGSLVSSEWCRQFPIETIFSGPAASIKGAARLADRHSTASMTVIDMGGTSTDFGTIINGKAVFSDKGASIASYNTMIPSLEIQSIALGGDSIVQIDSLGLISVGPERVLPICRLCEDNLYSRGLVEERIRKIEENYCELMFVVPSLSAEPKSETDKDIYEKALKYPHTKNELIEYITFAHPEISSAESHVKELLMSNLLTISSCTPTDSLNVIGVTKVGCPELSKTALSAWAARLDTSPHDLAEIINLKTCESLNAEFVKINKKHKTEMSVYVGNPSRHFAPRESIAGEILIPRDGGVAGAIGAAVSSLELECTILAAHSFSNETYTAFLPDSAVSDESLEKCLKMAEAKIIPYLQSQAKKMGADKITVSIRKEFTYIGKNNEKDHILSVLLICSAKSY
;
A
#
# COMPACT_ATOMS: atom_id res chain seq x y z
N MET A 1 -18.13 -33.36 -4.51
CA MET A 1 -18.28 -31.89 -4.58
C MET A 1 -17.28 -31.39 -5.60
N THR A 2 -17.71 -30.63 -6.58
CA THR A 2 -16.79 -30.00 -7.54
C THR A 2 -15.90 -29.04 -6.78
N SER A 3 -14.57 -29.19 -6.92
CA SER A 3 -13.59 -28.28 -6.32
C SER A 3 -13.81 -26.86 -6.85
N VAL A 4 -13.74 -25.90 -5.96
CA VAL A 4 -13.98 -24.47 -6.23
C VAL A 4 -12.70 -23.73 -5.89
N PHE A 5 -12.15 -23.03 -6.86
CA PHE A 5 -10.84 -22.39 -6.71
C PHE A 5 -10.96 -20.87 -6.67
N THR A 6 -10.04 -20.23 -5.94
CA THR A 6 -9.76 -18.80 -6.01
C THR A 6 -8.31 -18.59 -6.39
N LEU A 7 -8.07 -17.60 -7.24
CA LEU A 7 -6.74 -17.19 -7.66
C LEU A 7 -6.37 -15.90 -6.94
N GLY A 8 -5.30 -15.93 -6.14
CA GLY A 8 -4.73 -14.72 -5.53
C GLY A 8 -3.49 -14.29 -6.27
N ILE A 9 -3.37 -13.00 -6.53
CA ILE A 9 -2.18 -12.36 -7.13
C ILE A 9 -1.75 -11.22 -6.22
N ASP A 10 -0.46 -11.17 -5.88
CA ASP A 10 0.13 -10.06 -5.15
C ASP A 10 1.19 -9.37 -6.01
N VAL A 11 0.90 -8.15 -6.45
CA VAL A 11 1.78 -7.33 -7.28
C VAL A 11 2.59 -6.41 -6.38
N GLY A 12 3.67 -6.95 -5.82
CA GLY A 12 4.57 -6.22 -4.93
C GLY A 12 5.63 -5.40 -5.67
N GLY A 13 6.36 -4.58 -4.94
CA GLY A 13 7.43 -3.73 -5.49
C GLY A 13 8.69 -4.48 -5.94
N THR A 14 8.94 -5.70 -5.45
CA THR A 14 10.11 -6.51 -5.82
C THR A 14 9.70 -7.77 -6.57
N ASN A 15 8.66 -8.44 -6.12
CA ASN A 15 8.17 -9.68 -6.69
C ASN A 15 6.66 -9.60 -6.95
N THR A 16 6.22 -10.35 -7.95
CA THR A 16 4.81 -10.65 -8.22
C THR A 16 4.58 -12.11 -7.88
N ASP A 17 3.67 -12.36 -6.97
CA ASP A 17 3.32 -13.68 -6.44
C ASP A 17 1.94 -14.09 -6.89
N ALA A 18 1.71 -15.38 -7.09
CA ALA A 18 0.39 -15.92 -7.35
C ALA A 18 0.17 -17.23 -6.57
N ALA A 19 -1.07 -17.46 -6.11
CA ALA A 19 -1.47 -18.66 -5.41
C ALA A 19 -2.84 -19.13 -5.89
N LEU A 20 -2.97 -20.44 -6.12
CA LEU A 20 -4.22 -21.13 -6.39
C LEU A 20 -4.69 -21.79 -5.10
N PHE A 21 -5.86 -21.44 -4.63
CA PHE A 21 -6.44 -21.89 -3.38
C PHE A 21 -7.74 -22.66 -3.63
N ASP A 22 -7.89 -23.83 -3.03
CA ASP A 22 -9.13 -24.59 -3.05
C ASP A 22 -10.00 -24.18 -1.85
N ALA A 23 -11.13 -23.53 -2.14
CA ALA A 23 -12.07 -23.05 -1.13
C ALA A 23 -12.81 -24.18 -0.39
N VAL A 24 -12.86 -25.41 -0.95
CA VAL A 24 -13.52 -26.56 -0.33
C VAL A 24 -12.58 -27.26 0.66
N SER A 25 -11.38 -27.64 0.20
CA SER A 25 -10.38 -28.28 1.07
C SER A 25 -9.64 -27.28 1.95
N GLN A 26 -9.83 -25.98 1.70
CA GLN A 26 -9.19 -24.91 2.44
C GLN A 26 -7.65 -24.99 2.41
N SER A 27 -7.08 -25.31 1.25
CA SER A 27 -5.65 -25.56 1.07
C SER A 27 -5.08 -24.84 -0.14
N VAL A 28 -3.77 -24.49 -0.07
CA VAL A 28 -3.00 -24.00 -1.23
C VAL A 28 -2.71 -25.17 -2.15
N ILE A 29 -3.14 -25.08 -3.39
CA ILE A 29 -2.90 -26.11 -4.42
C ILE A 29 -1.55 -25.90 -5.10
N SER A 30 -1.26 -24.66 -5.45
CA SER A 30 -0.02 -24.29 -6.14
C SER A 30 0.29 -22.82 -5.87
N SER A 31 1.56 -22.47 -5.91
CA SER A 31 2.02 -21.09 -5.84
C SER A 31 3.18 -20.82 -6.77
N ALA A 32 3.31 -19.59 -7.24
CA ALA A 32 4.40 -19.15 -8.10
C ALA A 32 4.85 -17.74 -7.69
N LYS A 33 6.12 -17.43 -7.99
CA LYS A 33 6.74 -16.15 -7.72
C LYS A 33 7.63 -15.75 -8.89
N THR A 34 7.56 -14.47 -9.29
CA THR A 34 8.47 -13.88 -10.27
C THR A 34 8.90 -12.48 -9.82
N ARG A 35 9.95 -11.93 -10.45
CA ARG A 35 10.33 -10.54 -10.23
C ARG A 35 9.30 -9.59 -10.86
N THR A 36 8.98 -8.49 -10.18
CA THR A 36 8.13 -7.44 -10.74
C THR A 36 8.92 -6.57 -11.72
N LEU A 37 8.34 -6.36 -12.90
CA LEU A 37 8.82 -5.41 -13.90
C LEU A 37 8.02 -4.12 -13.75
N HIS A 38 8.60 -3.09 -13.15
CA HIS A 38 7.91 -1.83 -12.86
C HIS A 38 7.40 -1.06 -14.09
N CYS A 39 8.01 -1.29 -15.25
CA CYS A 39 7.58 -0.71 -16.52
C CYS A 39 6.44 -1.50 -17.20
N ASP A 40 6.19 -2.75 -16.77
CA ASP A 40 5.24 -3.67 -17.43
C ASP A 40 4.65 -4.68 -16.44
N TYR A 41 3.62 -4.24 -15.70
CA TYR A 41 2.91 -5.11 -14.75
C TYR A 41 2.20 -6.28 -15.45
N LYS A 42 1.68 -6.05 -16.66
CA LYS A 42 1.07 -7.10 -17.46
C LYS A 42 2.02 -8.27 -17.67
N LYS A 43 3.26 -7.99 -18.06
CA LYS A 43 4.29 -9.00 -18.31
C LYS A 43 4.67 -9.76 -17.04
N SER A 44 4.70 -9.07 -15.89
CA SER A 44 4.95 -9.70 -14.59
C SER A 44 3.83 -10.66 -14.20
N ILE A 45 2.56 -10.25 -14.40
CA ILE A 45 1.38 -11.07 -14.14
C ILE A 45 1.31 -12.23 -15.11
N ASP A 46 1.50 -12.01 -16.42
CA ASP A 46 1.55 -13.09 -17.42
C ASP A 46 2.59 -14.15 -17.07
N LYS A 47 3.79 -13.72 -16.66
CA LYS A 47 4.88 -14.65 -16.31
C LYS A 47 4.55 -15.48 -15.06
N VAL A 48 4.03 -14.89 -14.00
CA VAL A 48 3.68 -15.64 -12.79
C VAL A 48 2.52 -16.59 -13.03
N LEU A 49 1.52 -16.20 -13.83
CA LEU A 49 0.40 -17.04 -14.21
C LEU A 49 0.83 -18.20 -15.13
N SER A 50 1.76 -17.96 -16.06
CA SER A 50 2.34 -19.03 -16.89
C SER A 50 2.93 -20.14 -16.03
N ILE A 51 3.73 -19.78 -15.02
CA ILE A 51 4.34 -20.74 -14.09
C ILE A 51 3.27 -21.45 -13.24
N LEU A 52 2.33 -20.69 -12.67
CA LEU A 52 1.29 -21.22 -11.77
C LEU A 52 0.37 -22.22 -12.48
N LEU A 53 -0.02 -21.89 -13.72
CA LEU A 53 -1.04 -22.62 -14.48
C LEU A 53 -0.45 -23.65 -15.45
N GLU A 54 0.87 -23.78 -15.56
CA GLU A 54 1.51 -24.75 -16.45
C GLU A 54 0.97 -26.17 -16.26
N ASN A 55 0.83 -26.61 -14.99
CA ASN A 55 0.31 -27.91 -14.60
C ASN A 55 -1.16 -27.90 -14.17
N ASN A 56 -1.85 -26.74 -14.25
CA ASN A 56 -3.20 -26.52 -13.69
C ASN A 56 -4.19 -25.97 -14.72
N LYS A 57 -3.94 -26.12 -16.03
CA LYS A 57 -4.80 -25.57 -17.11
C LYS A 57 -6.26 -26.01 -17.05
N ASN A 58 -6.51 -27.24 -16.59
CA ASN A 58 -7.85 -27.81 -16.44
C ASN A 58 -8.67 -27.17 -15.30
N ILE A 59 -8.05 -26.32 -14.47
CA ILE A 59 -8.71 -25.69 -13.32
C ILE A 59 -9.22 -24.27 -13.68
N CYS A 60 -8.73 -23.66 -14.77
CA CYS A 60 -9.01 -22.26 -15.11
C CYS A 60 -10.51 -21.95 -15.19
N GLU A 61 -11.32 -22.85 -15.71
CA GLU A 61 -12.78 -22.69 -15.82
C GLU A 61 -13.50 -22.76 -14.46
N ASN A 62 -12.86 -23.36 -13.44
CA ASN A 62 -13.42 -23.53 -12.09
C ASN A 62 -12.91 -22.46 -11.09
N ILE A 63 -12.20 -21.44 -11.56
CA ILE A 63 -11.77 -20.31 -10.75
C ILE A 63 -12.94 -19.35 -10.60
N LEU A 64 -13.45 -19.16 -9.38
CA LEU A 64 -14.58 -18.29 -9.07
C LEU A 64 -14.21 -16.80 -9.11
N SER A 65 -13.04 -16.46 -8.61
CA SER A 65 -12.56 -15.10 -8.57
C SER A 65 -11.04 -15.02 -8.69
N CYS A 66 -10.57 -13.96 -9.30
CA CYS A 66 -9.16 -13.56 -9.34
C CYS A 66 -9.00 -12.33 -8.44
N ASN A 67 -8.34 -12.49 -7.30
CA ASN A 67 -8.21 -11.46 -6.28
C ASN A 67 -6.80 -10.89 -6.29
N VAL A 68 -6.68 -9.57 -6.32
CA VAL A 68 -5.41 -8.86 -6.54
C VAL A 68 -5.10 -7.96 -5.36
N SER A 69 -3.92 -8.11 -4.77
CA SER A 69 -3.27 -7.11 -3.91
C SER A 69 -2.15 -6.40 -4.67
N THR A 70 -1.86 -5.17 -4.28
CA THR A 70 -0.82 -4.38 -4.95
C THR A 70 -0.24 -3.32 -4.03
N THR A 71 1.05 -3.04 -4.21
CA THR A 71 1.72 -1.89 -3.58
C THR A 71 1.74 -0.65 -4.48
N LEU A 72 1.07 -0.69 -5.65
CA LEU A 72 1.14 0.37 -6.65
C LEU A 72 0.68 1.72 -6.12
N SER A 73 -0.50 1.78 -5.49
CA SER A 73 -1.06 3.02 -4.93
C SER A 73 -0.16 3.60 -3.82
N THR A 74 0.38 2.74 -2.96
CA THR A 74 1.32 3.11 -1.90
C THR A 74 2.59 3.72 -2.49
N ASN A 75 3.21 3.03 -3.44
CA ASN A 75 4.45 3.48 -4.07
C ASN A 75 4.24 4.77 -4.88
N ALA A 76 3.11 4.91 -5.58
CA ALA A 76 2.80 6.12 -6.34
C ALA A 76 2.70 7.36 -5.44
N ILE A 77 2.12 7.23 -4.23
CA ILE A 77 2.07 8.33 -3.25
C ILE A 77 3.47 8.63 -2.70
N LEU A 78 4.23 7.61 -2.29
CA LEU A 78 5.56 7.76 -1.70
C LEU A 78 6.56 8.38 -2.69
N GLU A 79 6.45 8.03 -3.97
CA GLU A 79 7.33 8.49 -5.05
C GLU A 79 6.80 9.73 -5.77
N HIS A 80 5.70 10.34 -5.29
CA HIS A 80 5.05 11.51 -5.91
C HIS A 80 4.71 11.32 -7.40
N LYS A 81 4.31 10.10 -7.80
CA LYS A 81 3.95 9.72 -9.17
C LYS A 81 2.45 9.83 -9.48
N GLY A 82 1.67 10.44 -8.59
CA GLY A 82 0.25 10.72 -8.84
C GLY A 82 0.06 11.71 -9.99
N SER A 83 -1.04 11.55 -10.73
CA SER A 83 -1.41 12.47 -11.82
C SER A 83 -1.80 13.85 -11.29
N PRO A 84 -1.58 14.94 -12.06
CA PRO A 84 -2.02 16.29 -11.67
C PRO A 84 -3.54 16.39 -11.49
N VAL A 85 -3.99 17.03 -10.41
CA VAL A 85 -5.40 17.15 -10.02
C VAL A 85 -5.77 18.62 -9.83
N ASN A 86 -6.93 19.04 -10.36
CA ASN A 86 -7.55 20.30 -10.03
C ASN A 86 -8.45 20.14 -8.80
N MET A 87 -8.42 21.10 -7.88
CA MET A 87 -9.17 21.00 -6.64
C MET A 87 -10.24 22.07 -6.54
N VAL A 88 -11.47 21.68 -6.18
CA VAL A 88 -12.59 22.58 -5.90
C VAL A 88 -12.91 22.51 -4.40
N LEU A 89 -12.79 23.65 -3.72
CA LEU A 89 -13.08 23.81 -2.31
C LEU A 89 -14.30 24.70 -2.09
N ILE A 90 -15.43 24.07 -1.68
CA ILE A 90 -16.74 24.71 -1.56
C ILE A 90 -16.97 25.19 -0.12
N GLY A 91 -17.12 26.50 0.10
CA GLY A 91 -17.38 27.10 1.39
C GLY A 91 -16.17 27.15 2.34
N PHE A 92 -14.94 27.05 1.82
CA PHE A 92 -13.69 27.11 2.59
C PHE A 92 -13.14 28.53 2.76
N GLU A 93 -13.65 29.53 2.05
CA GLU A 93 -13.13 30.91 2.08
C GLU A 93 -13.14 31.50 3.49
N LYS A 94 -14.08 31.09 4.34
CA LYS A 94 -14.21 31.55 5.74
C LYS A 94 -13.27 30.81 6.72
N TYR A 95 -12.49 29.85 6.24
CA TYR A 95 -11.61 29.00 7.04
C TYR A 95 -10.17 28.98 6.49
N PRO A 96 -9.48 30.14 6.47
CA PRO A 96 -8.14 30.26 5.87
C PRO A 96 -7.12 29.29 6.48
N HIS A 97 -7.19 29.04 7.80
CA HIS A 97 -6.33 28.08 8.48
C HIS A 97 -6.48 26.64 7.93
N ILE A 98 -7.70 26.20 7.59
CA ILE A 98 -7.95 24.88 7.00
C ILE A 98 -7.36 24.83 5.60
N THR A 99 -7.53 25.90 4.81
CA THR A 99 -6.97 25.96 3.43
C THR A 99 -5.47 26.00 3.42
N GLU A 100 -4.84 26.70 4.38
CA GLU A 100 -3.38 26.69 4.54
C GLU A 100 -2.86 25.31 4.91
N ASP A 101 -3.52 24.60 5.83
CA ASP A 101 -3.14 23.24 6.19
C ASP A 101 -3.27 22.27 5.02
N ILE A 102 -4.31 22.40 4.19
CA ILE A 102 -4.43 21.63 2.95
C ILE A 102 -3.25 21.91 2.00
N LYS A 103 -2.93 23.19 1.75
CA LYS A 103 -1.84 23.61 0.86
C LYS A 103 -0.45 23.17 1.34
N LYS A 104 -0.23 23.03 2.63
CA LYS A 104 1.02 22.49 3.19
C LYS A 104 1.19 20.99 2.90
N ILE A 105 0.07 20.27 2.76
CA ILE A 105 0.06 18.81 2.63
C ILE A 105 0.06 18.38 1.17
N ILE A 106 -0.73 19.04 0.30
CA ILE A 106 -0.91 18.68 -1.10
C ILE A 106 -0.61 19.86 -2.02
N SER A 107 -0.22 19.54 -3.27
CA SER A 107 0.10 20.54 -4.31
C SER A 107 -0.79 20.30 -5.54
N PRO A 108 -2.06 20.74 -5.51
CA PRO A 108 -2.95 20.62 -6.66
C PRO A 108 -2.43 21.43 -7.86
N LYS A 109 -2.73 20.97 -9.09
CA LYS A 109 -2.43 21.69 -10.33
C LYS A 109 -3.05 23.09 -10.31
N SER A 110 -4.32 23.18 -9.89
CA SER A 110 -4.99 24.44 -9.61
C SER A 110 -6.05 24.26 -8.52
N ILE A 111 -6.41 25.36 -7.84
CA ILE A 111 -7.42 25.36 -6.77
C ILE A 111 -8.46 26.43 -7.07
N LEU A 112 -9.72 26.02 -7.08
CA LEU A 112 -10.87 26.90 -7.11
C LEU A 112 -11.55 26.97 -5.74
N TYR A 113 -11.71 28.16 -5.19
CA TYR A 113 -12.52 28.43 -4.01
C TYR A 113 -13.84 29.02 -4.45
N ILE A 114 -14.97 28.40 -4.06
CA ILE A 114 -16.31 28.88 -4.39
C ILE A 114 -17.23 28.92 -3.18
N LYS A 115 -18.19 29.84 -3.21
CA LYS A 115 -19.25 29.92 -2.21
C LYS A 115 -20.10 28.67 -2.20
N GLY A 116 -20.64 28.36 -1.04
CA GLY A 116 -21.48 27.19 -0.80
C GLY A 116 -21.20 26.54 0.56
N GLY A 117 -21.44 25.23 0.64
CA GLY A 117 -21.23 24.43 1.83
C GLY A 117 -22.41 24.48 2.80
N HIS A 118 -22.29 23.67 3.86
CA HIS A 118 -23.35 23.45 4.83
C HIS A 118 -22.87 23.80 6.25
N THR A 119 -23.79 23.83 7.22
CA THR A 119 -23.49 23.91 8.65
C THR A 119 -23.12 22.53 9.21
N SER A 120 -22.68 22.46 10.47
CA SER A 120 -22.43 21.20 11.17
C SER A 120 -23.67 20.32 11.33
N TRP A 121 -24.86 20.87 11.13
CA TRP A 121 -26.16 20.17 11.16
C TRP A 121 -26.71 19.86 9.75
N GLY A 122 -25.96 20.15 8.69
CA GLY A 122 -26.36 19.86 7.31
C GLY A 122 -27.29 20.88 6.66
N HIS A 123 -27.58 22.02 7.31
CA HIS A 123 -28.35 23.08 6.68
C HIS A 123 -27.48 23.82 5.66
N GLU A 124 -28.04 24.16 4.51
CA GLU A 124 -27.36 24.99 3.51
C GLU A 124 -26.93 26.32 4.14
N ARG A 125 -25.68 26.69 3.96
CA ARG A 125 -25.11 27.93 4.49
C ARG A 125 -25.11 29.07 3.50
N GLU A 126 -24.71 28.75 2.29
CA GLU A 126 -24.70 29.65 1.13
C GLU A 126 -25.01 28.84 -0.11
N ILE A 127 -25.64 29.46 -1.10
CA ILE A 127 -25.93 28.84 -2.39
C ILE A 127 -24.62 28.55 -3.14
N LEU A 128 -24.55 27.41 -3.80
CA LEU A 128 -23.40 27.01 -4.58
C LEU A 128 -23.17 27.96 -5.77
N ASP A 129 -21.95 28.48 -5.92
CA ASP A 129 -21.54 29.31 -7.07
C ASP A 129 -21.27 28.44 -8.30
N VAL A 130 -22.36 28.08 -8.97
CA VAL A 130 -22.37 27.24 -10.16
C VAL A 130 -21.63 27.89 -11.34
N ARG A 131 -21.66 29.24 -11.46
CA ARG A 131 -21.03 29.94 -12.60
C ARG A 131 -19.52 29.89 -12.53
N ALA A 132 -18.95 30.12 -11.34
CA ALA A 132 -17.52 30.02 -11.14
C ALA A 132 -17.01 28.57 -11.39
N LEU A 133 -17.79 27.57 -10.94
CA LEU A 133 -17.48 26.17 -11.18
C LEU A 133 -17.48 25.81 -12.67
N GLU A 134 -18.51 26.25 -13.40
CA GLU A 134 -18.64 26.00 -14.84
C GLU A 134 -17.48 26.62 -15.63
N ALA A 135 -17.13 27.85 -15.37
CA ALA A 135 -16.01 28.54 -16.02
C ALA A 135 -14.67 27.82 -15.78
N PHE A 136 -14.44 27.39 -14.54
CA PHE A 136 -13.24 26.64 -14.19
C PHE A 136 -13.20 25.26 -14.86
N ALA A 137 -14.31 24.55 -14.88
CA ALA A 137 -14.42 23.24 -15.52
C ALA A 137 -14.17 23.29 -17.03
N LEU A 138 -14.70 24.31 -17.71
CA LEU A 138 -14.46 24.52 -19.15
C LEU A 138 -12.99 24.77 -19.49
N ALA A 139 -12.26 25.47 -18.60
CA ALA A 139 -10.84 25.72 -18.76
C ALA A 139 -9.95 24.48 -18.52
N HIS A 140 -10.49 23.47 -17.80
CA HIS A 140 -9.79 22.25 -17.40
C HIS A 140 -10.48 20.96 -17.90
N ARG A 141 -11.10 21.03 -19.07
CA ARG A 141 -11.81 19.90 -19.68
C ARG A 141 -10.87 18.71 -19.91
N GLY A 142 -11.35 17.49 -19.64
CA GLY A 142 -10.55 16.27 -19.80
C GLY A 142 -9.53 16.03 -18.67
N GLU A 143 -9.47 16.88 -17.64
CA GLU A 143 -8.56 16.75 -16.52
C GLU A 143 -9.22 16.09 -15.28
N LEU A 144 -8.41 15.75 -14.28
CA LEU A 144 -8.84 15.15 -13.03
C LEU A 144 -9.27 16.23 -12.02
N PHE A 145 -10.34 15.94 -11.28
CA PHE A 145 -10.88 16.83 -10.27
C PHE A 145 -11.06 16.14 -8.92
N ALA A 146 -10.74 16.87 -7.84
CA ALA A 146 -11.13 16.56 -6.48
C ALA A 146 -12.04 17.68 -5.96
N VAL A 147 -13.21 17.33 -5.42
CA VAL A 147 -14.18 18.26 -4.86
C VAL A 147 -14.33 18.01 -3.38
N SER A 148 -14.27 19.06 -2.56
CA SER A 148 -14.52 18.97 -1.13
C SER A 148 -15.33 20.16 -0.65
N ALA A 149 -16.46 19.91 0.04
CA ALA A 149 -17.30 20.96 0.60
C ALA A 149 -17.28 20.95 2.14
N MET A 150 -17.40 22.12 2.75
CA MET A 150 -17.53 22.22 4.21
C MET A 150 -18.77 21.45 4.69
N TYR A 151 -18.54 20.53 5.64
CA TYR A 151 -19.56 19.66 6.23
C TYR A 151 -20.31 18.73 5.25
N SER A 152 -19.73 18.40 4.12
CA SER A 152 -20.36 17.48 3.15
C SER A 152 -20.74 16.09 3.71
N PRO A 153 -20.09 15.53 4.76
CA PRO A 153 -20.58 14.30 5.40
C PRO A 153 -21.92 14.47 6.14
N ARG A 154 -22.38 15.70 6.36
CA ARG A 154 -23.70 16.02 6.94
C ARG A 154 -24.76 16.25 5.85
N ASN A 155 -24.34 16.86 4.77
CA ASN A 155 -25.15 17.05 3.56
C ASN A 155 -24.22 17.14 2.34
N PRO A 156 -24.20 16.13 1.46
CA PRO A 156 -23.31 16.09 0.29
C PRO A 156 -23.85 16.83 -0.94
N GLU A 157 -24.99 17.49 -0.86
CA GLU A 157 -25.74 18.05 -1.99
C GLU A 157 -24.89 18.93 -2.92
N HIS A 158 -24.04 19.79 -2.35
CA HIS A 158 -23.17 20.66 -3.14
C HIS A 158 -22.02 19.90 -3.82
N GLU A 159 -21.45 18.86 -3.21
CA GLU A 159 -20.45 18.02 -3.89
C GLU A 159 -21.11 17.21 -5.01
N ILE A 160 -22.31 16.68 -4.80
CA ILE A 160 -23.09 15.95 -5.81
C ILE A 160 -23.43 16.88 -6.99
N ALA A 161 -23.92 18.10 -6.72
CA ALA A 161 -24.21 19.08 -7.76
C ALA A 161 -22.97 19.46 -8.56
N ALA A 162 -21.83 19.67 -7.88
CA ALA A 162 -20.56 19.97 -8.52
C ALA A 162 -20.08 18.79 -9.38
N LYS A 163 -20.14 17.55 -8.87
CA LYS A 163 -19.78 16.34 -9.62
C LYS A 163 -20.59 16.20 -10.90
N ASN A 164 -21.91 16.29 -10.80
CA ASN A 164 -22.81 16.17 -11.94
C ASN A 164 -22.52 17.22 -13.03
N MET A 165 -22.16 18.44 -12.64
CA MET A 165 -21.79 19.50 -13.58
C MET A 165 -20.45 19.21 -14.26
N LEU A 166 -19.42 18.85 -13.49
CA LEU A 166 -18.08 18.54 -13.99
C LEU A 166 -18.13 17.38 -14.99
N GLU A 167 -18.86 16.31 -14.65
CA GLU A 167 -19.06 15.16 -15.53
C GLU A 167 -19.80 15.54 -16.84
N LYS A 168 -20.83 16.39 -16.74
CA LYS A 168 -21.58 16.90 -17.92
C LYS A 168 -20.70 17.73 -18.85
N ILE A 169 -19.73 18.47 -18.33
CA ILE A 169 -18.76 19.27 -19.11
C ILE A 169 -17.73 18.37 -19.79
N GLY A 170 -17.53 17.16 -19.30
CA GLY A 170 -16.61 16.17 -19.86
C GLY A 170 -15.19 16.30 -19.31
N VAL A 171 -15.04 16.43 -17.99
CA VAL A 171 -13.77 16.21 -17.29
C VAL A 171 -13.46 14.72 -17.26
N HIS A 172 -12.19 14.35 -17.03
CA HIS A 172 -11.78 12.93 -17.06
C HIS A 172 -12.43 12.14 -15.91
N SER A 173 -12.29 12.63 -14.69
CA SER A 173 -12.88 12.01 -13.50
C SER A 173 -13.06 13.02 -12.36
N VAL A 174 -14.02 12.75 -11.46
CA VAL A 174 -14.32 13.58 -10.29
C VAL A 174 -14.38 12.71 -9.04
N THR A 175 -13.56 13.02 -8.05
CA THR A 175 -13.63 12.44 -6.72
C THR A 175 -14.23 13.43 -5.74
N CYS A 176 -15.32 13.06 -5.07
CA CYS A 176 -15.93 13.87 -4.01
C CYS A 176 -15.49 13.42 -2.62
N GLY A 177 -15.24 14.40 -1.73
CA GLY A 177 -14.78 14.14 -0.38
C GLY A 177 -15.79 13.36 0.46
N TYR A 178 -17.11 13.56 0.28
CA TYR A 178 -18.14 12.85 1.03
C TYR A 178 -18.14 11.34 0.76
N GLU A 179 -17.77 10.91 -0.44
CA GLU A 179 -17.74 9.51 -0.86
C GLU A 179 -16.71 8.70 -0.05
N LEU A 180 -15.67 9.37 0.43
CA LEU A 180 -14.54 8.78 1.16
C LEU A 180 -14.53 9.16 2.67
N ALA A 181 -15.56 9.86 3.15
CA ALA A 181 -15.55 10.46 4.48
C ALA A 181 -15.86 9.50 5.63
N HIS A 182 -16.52 8.36 5.36
CA HIS A 182 -16.95 7.39 6.38
C HIS A 182 -17.61 8.08 7.60
N ALA A 183 -18.52 9.04 7.35
CA ALA A 183 -19.21 9.87 8.35
C ALA A 183 -18.32 10.79 9.22
N LYS A 184 -17.02 10.87 8.98
CA LYS A 184 -16.09 11.71 9.76
C LYS A 184 -16.00 13.14 9.19
N LEU A 185 -15.97 14.15 10.09
CA LEU A 185 -16.05 15.57 9.72
C LEU A 185 -14.70 16.25 9.42
N ASN A 186 -13.58 15.57 9.51
CA ASN A 186 -12.27 16.20 9.32
C ASN A 186 -12.09 16.71 7.88
N SER A 187 -12.26 18.03 7.68
CA SER A 187 -12.22 18.66 6.36
C SER A 187 -10.84 18.59 5.69
N VAL A 188 -9.73 18.71 6.46
CA VAL A 188 -8.38 18.59 5.91
C VAL A 188 -8.14 17.18 5.40
N LYS A 189 -8.32 16.17 6.25
CA LYS A 189 -8.12 14.76 5.85
C LYS A 189 -9.00 14.37 4.66
N ARG A 190 -10.26 14.81 4.65
CA ARG A 190 -11.21 14.51 3.57
C ARG A 190 -10.75 15.10 2.24
N SER A 191 -10.34 16.37 2.24
CA SER A 191 -9.82 17.05 1.05
C SER A 191 -8.54 16.39 0.52
N VAL A 192 -7.62 16.04 1.42
CA VAL A 192 -6.39 15.32 1.08
C VAL A 192 -6.71 13.93 0.51
N THR A 193 -7.65 13.20 1.13
CA THR A 193 -8.06 11.87 0.63
C THR A 193 -8.67 11.95 -0.77
N ALA A 194 -9.55 12.93 -1.03
CA ALA A 194 -10.14 13.13 -2.35
C ALA A 194 -9.08 13.49 -3.41
N TYR A 195 -8.12 14.35 -3.06
CA TYR A 195 -7.00 14.69 -3.94
C TYR A 195 -6.13 13.48 -4.28
N LEU A 196 -5.72 12.71 -3.27
CA LEU A 196 -4.91 11.51 -3.48
C LEU A 196 -5.66 10.47 -4.31
N ASN A 197 -6.96 10.27 -4.04
CA ASN A 197 -7.78 9.37 -4.83
C ASN A 197 -7.79 9.76 -6.31
N ALA A 198 -8.13 11.00 -6.61
CA ALA A 198 -8.16 11.50 -7.98
C ALA A 198 -6.80 11.33 -8.69
N SER A 199 -5.69 11.57 -7.99
CA SER A 199 -4.34 11.46 -8.55
C SER A 199 -3.96 10.02 -8.94
N LEU A 200 -4.56 9.01 -8.29
CA LEU A 200 -4.27 7.59 -8.52
C LEU A 200 -5.12 6.94 -9.62
N ILE A 201 -6.21 7.58 -10.05
CA ILE A 201 -7.18 7.00 -11.01
C ILE A 201 -6.50 6.50 -12.29
N PRO A 202 -5.71 7.30 -13.05
CA PRO A 202 -5.15 6.82 -14.32
C PRO A 202 -4.18 5.66 -14.17
N LEU A 203 -3.43 5.63 -13.05
CA LEU A 203 -2.50 4.57 -12.76
C LEU A 203 -3.22 3.25 -12.47
N THR A 204 -4.31 3.33 -11.71
CA THR A 204 -5.12 2.16 -11.34
C THR A 204 -5.93 1.63 -12.52
N GLU A 205 -6.45 2.50 -13.38
CA GLU A 205 -7.10 2.10 -14.63
C GLU A 205 -6.19 1.22 -15.48
N ARG A 206 -4.93 1.64 -15.66
CA ARG A 206 -3.93 0.86 -16.38
C ARG A 206 -3.65 -0.49 -15.73
N LEU A 207 -3.49 -0.53 -14.41
CA LEU A 207 -3.28 -1.79 -13.69
C LEU A 207 -4.46 -2.76 -13.87
N ILE A 208 -5.70 -2.26 -13.80
CA ILE A 208 -6.91 -3.07 -13.99
C ILE A 208 -6.94 -3.66 -15.40
N GLU A 209 -6.64 -2.86 -16.42
CA GLU A 209 -6.61 -3.30 -17.83
C GLU A 209 -5.50 -4.33 -18.08
N ASP A 210 -4.30 -4.09 -17.56
CA ASP A 210 -3.16 -5.00 -17.64
C ASP A 210 -3.47 -6.34 -16.98
N THR A 211 -4.03 -6.29 -15.76
CA THR A 211 -4.45 -7.49 -15.02
C THR A 211 -5.52 -8.26 -15.79
N ALA A 212 -6.57 -7.57 -16.26
CA ALA A 212 -7.67 -8.20 -16.99
C ALA A 212 -7.19 -8.83 -18.31
N SER A 213 -6.24 -8.19 -18.99
CA SER A 213 -5.65 -8.74 -20.21
C SER A 213 -4.82 -10.00 -19.90
N ALA A 214 -3.94 -9.95 -18.90
CA ALA A 214 -3.09 -11.07 -18.52
C ALA A 214 -3.92 -12.28 -18.06
N VAL A 215 -4.88 -12.08 -17.16
CA VAL A 215 -5.74 -13.14 -16.62
C VAL A 215 -6.56 -13.83 -17.72
N ARG A 216 -7.13 -13.06 -18.66
CA ARG A 216 -7.86 -13.60 -19.82
C ARG A 216 -6.98 -14.41 -20.78
N ASN A 217 -5.73 -13.99 -21.00
CA ASN A 217 -4.78 -14.71 -21.85
C ASN A 217 -4.52 -16.15 -21.34
N HIS A 218 -4.67 -16.38 -20.03
CA HIS A 218 -4.54 -17.69 -19.40
C HIS A 218 -5.85 -18.48 -19.28
N GLY A 219 -6.93 -18.01 -19.92
CA GLY A 219 -8.22 -18.72 -19.95
C GLY A 219 -9.04 -18.57 -18.65
N VAL A 220 -8.67 -17.66 -17.76
CA VAL A 220 -9.45 -17.35 -16.55
C VAL A 220 -10.47 -16.27 -16.89
N THR A 221 -11.76 -16.59 -16.74
CA THR A 221 -12.90 -15.71 -17.12
C THR A 221 -13.65 -15.14 -15.93
N SER A 222 -13.22 -15.48 -14.72
CA SER A 222 -13.84 -15.02 -13.48
C SER A 222 -13.68 -13.53 -13.23
N SER A 223 -14.48 -12.99 -12.31
CA SER A 223 -14.40 -11.60 -11.88
C SER A 223 -13.04 -11.29 -11.24
N ILE A 224 -12.52 -10.10 -11.54
CA ILE A 224 -11.30 -9.58 -10.93
C ILE A 224 -11.69 -8.67 -9.77
N MET A 225 -11.17 -8.99 -8.59
CA MET A 225 -11.40 -8.26 -7.36
C MET A 225 -10.08 -7.69 -6.84
N PHE A 226 -10.14 -6.56 -6.13
CA PHE A 226 -8.96 -5.93 -5.52
C PHE A 226 -9.09 -5.89 -4.01
N ILE A 227 -7.96 -6.02 -3.32
CA ILE A 227 -7.90 -5.92 -1.86
C ILE A 227 -7.79 -4.47 -1.45
N ARG A 228 -8.58 -4.10 -0.44
CA ARG A 228 -8.54 -2.80 0.24
C ARG A 228 -7.55 -2.80 1.40
N SER A 229 -7.26 -1.61 1.92
CA SER A 229 -6.41 -1.37 3.11
C SER A 229 -6.88 -2.10 4.36
N ASP A 230 -8.16 -2.47 4.43
CA ASP A 230 -8.76 -3.22 5.53
C ASP A 230 -8.77 -4.75 5.31
N GLY A 231 -8.21 -5.20 4.18
CA GLY A 231 -8.14 -6.61 3.79
C GLY A 231 -9.44 -7.16 3.18
N SER A 232 -10.47 -6.36 2.94
CA SER A 232 -11.68 -6.76 2.22
C SER A 232 -11.51 -6.66 0.71
N LEU A 233 -12.40 -7.33 -0.04
CA LEU A 233 -12.42 -7.29 -1.50
C LEU A 233 -13.39 -6.24 -2.04
N VAL A 234 -13.01 -5.67 -3.18
CA VAL A 234 -13.90 -4.83 -4.02
C VAL A 234 -13.73 -5.19 -5.49
N SER A 235 -14.77 -4.93 -6.29
CA SER A 235 -14.71 -5.12 -7.73
C SER A 235 -13.69 -4.19 -8.40
N SER A 236 -13.23 -4.58 -9.58
CA SER A 236 -12.37 -3.73 -10.42
C SER A 236 -13.02 -2.37 -10.72
N GLU A 237 -14.35 -2.33 -10.86
CA GLU A 237 -15.09 -1.09 -11.11
C GLU A 237 -15.05 -0.15 -9.89
N TRP A 238 -15.24 -0.69 -8.68
CA TRP A 238 -15.07 0.07 -7.44
C TRP A 238 -13.63 0.56 -7.27
N CYS A 239 -12.64 -0.32 -7.50
CA CYS A 239 -11.23 0.03 -7.42
C CYS A 239 -10.84 1.14 -8.41
N ARG A 240 -11.43 1.16 -9.61
CA ARG A 240 -11.26 2.23 -10.60
C ARG A 240 -11.71 3.58 -10.06
N GLN A 241 -12.83 3.62 -9.36
CA GLN A 241 -13.39 4.84 -8.78
C GLN A 241 -12.68 5.28 -7.51
N PHE A 242 -12.28 4.33 -6.65
CA PHE A 242 -11.70 4.58 -5.33
C PHE A 242 -10.33 3.90 -5.12
N PRO A 243 -9.34 4.19 -5.98
CA PRO A 243 -8.01 3.58 -5.89
C PRO A 243 -7.30 3.82 -4.56
N ILE A 244 -7.59 4.92 -3.87
CA ILE A 244 -7.01 5.24 -2.55
C ILE A 244 -7.33 4.16 -1.49
N GLU A 245 -8.40 3.40 -1.65
CA GLU A 245 -8.76 2.31 -0.75
C GLU A 245 -7.79 1.12 -0.83
N THR A 246 -6.98 1.03 -1.89
CA THR A 246 -5.98 -0.04 -2.08
C THR A 246 -4.61 0.26 -1.48
N ILE A 247 -4.41 1.44 -0.86
CA ILE A 247 -3.16 1.69 -0.12
C ILE A 247 -3.01 0.66 1.00
N PHE A 248 -1.78 0.13 1.20
CA PHE A 248 -1.51 -0.98 2.13
C PHE A 248 -2.26 -2.29 1.82
N SER A 249 -2.80 -2.48 0.59
CA SER A 249 -3.46 -3.75 0.25
C SER A 249 -2.50 -4.95 0.28
N GLY A 250 -1.23 -4.78 -0.10
CA GLY A 250 -0.19 -5.81 0.00
C GLY A 250 0.01 -6.29 1.45
N PRO A 251 0.39 -5.41 2.39
CA PRO A 251 0.49 -5.77 3.81
C PRO A 251 -0.82 -6.33 4.39
N ALA A 252 -1.98 -5.79 4.02
CA ALA A 252 -3.28 -6.32 4.48
C ALA A 252 -3.51 -7.75 3.98
N ALA A 253 -3.16 -8.03 2.72
CA ALA A 253 -3.20 -9.38 2.16
C ALA A 253 -2.24 -10.32 2.90
N SER A 254 -1.00 -9.90 3.15
CA SER A 254 -0.02 -10.70 3.88
C SER A 254 -0.48 -11.06 5.29
N ILE A 255 -1.13 -10.13 6.01
CA ILE A 255 -1.73 -10.40 7.33
C ILE A 255 -2.85 -11.44 7.23
N LYS A 256 -3.74 -11.31 6.22
CA LYS A 256 -4.82 -12.30 5.96
C LYS A 256 -4.25 -13.67 5.60
N GLY A 257 -3.21 -13.71 4.77
CA GLY A 257 -2.50 -14.93 4.39
C GLY A 257 -1.80 -15.61 5.57
N ALA A 258 -1.12 -14.82 6.40
CA ALA A 258 -0.50 -15.31 7.63
C ALA A 258 -1.53 -15.87 8.60
N ALA A 259 -2.68 -15.19 8.79
CA ALA A 259 -3.81 -15.71 9.58
C ALA A 259 -4.29 -17.06 9.05
N ARG A 260 -4.43 -17.19 7.74
CA ARG A 260 -4.84 -18.44 7.10
C ARG A 260 -3.82 -19.56 7.28
N LEU A 261 -2.54 -19.26 7.12
CA LEU A 261 -1.45 -20.22 7.30
C LEU A 261 -1.28 -20.65 8.76
N ALA A 262 -1.70 -19.80 9.70
CA ALA A 262 -1.70 -20.08 11.14
C ALA A 262 -3.02 -20.66 11.66
N ASP A 263 -3.95 -21.08 10.82
CA ASP A 263 -5.34 -21.44 11.15
C ASP A 263 -5.50 -22.53 12.25
N ARG A 264 -4.52 -23.42 12.39
CA ARG A 264 -4.48 -24.40 13.49
C ARG A 264 -4.34 -23.77 14.88
N HIS A 265 -3.99 -22.48 14.93
CA HIS A 265 -3.81 -21.63 16.11
C HIS A 265 -4.85 -20.50 16.15
N SER A 266 -6.05 -20.72 15.62
CA SER A 266 -7.08 -19.70 15.33
C SER A 266 -7.55 -18.86 16.54
N THR A 267 -7.30 -19.32 17.75
CA THR A 267 -7.68 -18.60 19.00
C THR A 267 -6.54 -17.78 19.59
N ALA A 268 -5.29 -18.00 19.15
CA ALA A 268 -4.16 -17.28 19.68
C ALA A 268 -4.10 -15.83 19.16
N SER A 269 -3.69 -14.91 20.02
CA SER A 269 -3.27 -13.58 19.58
C SER A 269 -1.88 -13.64 18.96
N MET A 270 -1.70 -13.04 17.77
CA MET A 270 -0.44 -13.17 17.05
C MET A 270 0.02 -11.85 16.42
N THR A 271 1.33 -11.66 16.37
CA THR A 271 1.98 -10.62 15.56
C THR A 271 2.49 -11.25 14.28
N VAL A 272 2.04 -10.73 13.15
CA VAL A 272 2.55 -11.09 11.82
C VAL A 272 3.75 -10.20 11.50
N ILE A 273 4.82 -10.80 11.01
CA ILE A 273 6.06 -10.13 10.59
C ILE A 273 6.29 -10.51 9.13
N ASP A 274 5.97 -9.59 8.23
CA ASP A 274 6.14 -9.78 6.79
C ASP A 274 7.37 -9.01 6.31
N MET A 275 8.46 -9.72 6.08
CA MET A 275 9.70 -9.12 5.58
C MET A 275 9.83 -9.34 4.08
N GLY A 276 9.76 -8.24 3.33
CA GLY A 276 10.08 -8.19 1.92
C GLY A 276 11.53 -7.86 1.62
N GLY A 277 11.82 -7.51 0.35
CA GLY A 277 13.13 -6.98 -0.02
C GLY A 277 13.37 -5.56 0.51
N THR A 278 12.32 -4.74 0.56
CA THR A 278 12.41 -3.28 0.84
C THR A 278 12.10 -2.93 2.29
N SER A 279 11.07 -3.53 2.86
CA SER A 279 10.51 -3.20 4.19
C SER A 279 10.10 -4.45 4.92
N THR A 280 9.84 -4.28 6.21
CA THR A 280 9.15 -5.26 7.04
C THR A 280 7.88 -4.63 7.59
N ASP A 281 6.77 -5.31 7.36
CA ASP A 281 5.45 -4.91 7.83
C ASP A 281 5.04 -5.77 9.02
N PHE A 282 4.58 -5.11 10.08
CA PHE A 282 4.07 -5.75 11.27
C PHE A 282 2.56 -5.53 11.35
N GLY A 283 1.82 -6.61 11.58
CA GLY A 283 0.38 -6.56 11.82
C GLY A 283 -0.01 -7.42 13.01
N THR A 284 -1.14 -7.10 13.64
CA THR A 284 -1.62 -7.82 14.81
C THR A 284 -2.96 -8.49 14.53
N ILE A 285 -3.12 -9.73 14.99
CA ILE A 285 -4.35 -10.50 14.93
C ILE A 285 -4.74 -10.85 16.36
N ILE A 286 -5.98 -10.56 16.74
CA ILE A 286 -6.55 -10.87 18.06
C ILE A 286 -7.86 -11.63 17.84
N ASN A 287 -7.99 -12.82 18.45
CA ASN A 287 -9.18 -13.68 18.30
C ASN A 287 -9.53 -13.95 16.81
N GLY A 288 -8.51 -14.22 15.99
CA GLY A 288 -8.66 -14.51 14.56
C GLY A 288 -9.01 -13.31 13.67
N LYS A 289 -9.03 -12.08 14.22
CA LYS A 289 -9.34 -10.86 13.47
C LYS A 289 -8.13 -9.91 13.48
N ALA A 290 -7.81 -9.38 12.30
CA ALA A 290 -6.80 -8.34 12.19
C ALA A 290 -7.24 -7.06 12.92
N VAL A 291 -6.32 -6.41 13.61
CA VAL A 291 -6.58 -5.17 14.36
C VAL A 291 -6.64 -3.99 13.39
N PHE A 292 -7.64 -3.13 13.57
CA PHE A 292 -7.83 -1.91 12.79
C PHE A 292 -7.11 -0.71 13.40
N SER A 293 -6.65 0.20 12.56
CA SER A 293 -6.09 1.48 12.95
C SER A 293 -7.20 2.48 13.31
N ASP A 294 -7.20 3.01 14.52
CA ASP A 294 -8.13 4.06 14.95
C ASP A 294 -7.98 5.36 14.14
N LYS A 295 -6.79 5.59 13.59
CA LYS A 295 -6.45 6.81 12.85
C LYS A 295 -6.74 6.70 11.34
N GLY A 296 -7.08 5.52 10.85
CA GLY A 296 -7.15 5.20 9.43
C GLY A 296 -5.76 5.03 8.80
N ALA A 297 -5.71 4.94 7.48
CA ALA A 297 -4.47 4.81 6.74
C ALA A 297 -3.67 6.12 6.75
N SER A 298 -2.41 6.03 7.18
CA SER A 298 -1.44 7.13 7.12
C SER A 298 -0.24 6.71 6.28
N ILE A 299 0.10 7.51 5.26
CA ILE A 299 1.20 7.22 4.34
C ILE A 299 2.07 8.47 4.17
N ALA A 300 3.38 8.38 4.40
CA ALA A 300 4.28 9.53 4.49
C ALA A 300 3.71 10.59 5.45
N SER A 301 3.56 11.84 4.98
CA SER A 301 2.93 12.94 5.73
C SER A 301 1.39 12.98 5.60
N TYR A 302 0.80 12.10 4.78
CA TYR A 302 -0.63 12.14 4.49
C TYR A 302 -1.43 11.28 5.47
N ASN A 303 -2.36 11.93 6.19
CA ASN A 303 -3.38 11.25 6.98
C ASN A 303 -4.68 11.19 6.17
N THR A 304 -5.18 10.00 5.89
CA THR A 304 -6.37 9.79 5.07
C THR A 304 -7.61 9.46 5.91
N MET A 305 -8.77 9.46 5.25
CA MET A 305 -10.04 9.01 5.85
C MET A 305 -10.24 7.48 5.70
N ILE A 306 -9.38 6.80 4.96
CA ILE A 306 -9.54 5.39 4.58
C ILE A 306 -9.34 4.48 5.79
N PRO A 307 -10.28 3.55 6.07
CA PRO A 307 -10.07 2.50 7.04
C PRO A 307 -8.89 1.61 6.64
N SER A 308 -8.08 1.23 7.61
CA SER A 308 -6.91 0.38 7.38
C SER A 308 -6.68 -0.55 8.55
N LEU A 309 -6.07 -1.69 8.30
CA LEU A 309 -5.48 -2.49 9.37
C LEU A 309 -4.39 -1.68 10.09
N GLU A 310 -4.16 -1.99 11.35
CA GLU A 310 -3.03 -1.44 12.10
C GLU A 310 -1.75 -2.11 11.60
N ILE A 311 -1.05 -1.43 10.69
CA ILE A 311 0.18 -1.89 10.08
C ILE A 311 1.29 -0.92 10.48
N GLN A 312 2.38 -1.46 11.00
CA GLN A 312 3.60 -0.71 11.27
C GLN A 312 4.69 -1.20 10.32
N SER A 313 5.21 -0.30 9.49
CA SER A 313 6.28 -0.61 8.54
C SER A 313 7.61 -0.02 9.02
N ILE A 314 8.68 -0.80 8.87
CA ILE A 314 10.05 -0.31 9.05
C ILE A 314 10.82 -0.49 7.75
N ALA A 315 11.75 0.42 7.49
CA ALA A 315 12.63 0.38 6.32
C ALA A 315 13.79 -0.61 6.56
N LEU A 316 13.43 -1.89 6.71
CA LEU A 316 14.35 -3.00 6.89
C LEU A 316 13.84 -4.19 6.07
N GLY A 317 14.61 -4.63 5.10
CA GLY A 317 14.29 -5.75 4.23
C GLY A 317 15.54 -6.49 3.77
N GLY A 318 15.37 -7.53 2.95
CA GLY A 318 16.46 -8.30 2.41
C GLY A 318 17.45 -7.50 1.55
N ASP A 319 16.98 -6.39 0.97
CA ASP A 319 17.74 -5.49 0.11
C ASP A 319 18.19 -4.20 0.85
N SER A 320 18.12 -4.17 2.19
CA SER A 320 18.63 -3.05 2.99
C SER A 320 20.16 -2.98 2.90
N ILE A 321 20.68 -1.75 2.79
CA ILE A 321 22.14 -1.56 2.74
C ILE A 321 22.80 -2.05 4.03
N VAL A 322 23.92 -2.73 3.90
CA VAL A 322 24.83 -3.00 5.00
C VAL A 322 25.94 -1.97 4.95
N GLN A 323 26.22 -1.31 6.07
CA GLN A 323 27.27 -0.30 6.20
C GLN A 323 28.22 -0.71 7.32
N ILE A 324 29.50 -0.44 7.11
CA ILE A 324 30.57 -0.65 8.09
C ILE A 324 31.25 0.70 8.30
N ASP A 325 31.19 1.22 9.51
CA ASP A 325 31.81 2.50 9.82
C ASP A 325 33.34 2.39 10.00
N SER A 326 34.00 3.51 10.23
CA SER A 326 35.47 3.58 10.45
C SER A 326 35.95 2.83 11.69
N LEU A 327 35.06 2.47 12.62
CA LEU A 327 35.35 1.69 13.83
C LEU A 327 35.03 0.20 13.64
N GLY A 328 34.58 -0.21 12.44
CA GLY A 328 34.17 -1.58 12.15
C GLY A 328 32.79 -1.95 12.66
N LEU A 329 31.96 -0.98 13.07
CA LEU A 329 30.60 -1.24 13.52
C LEU A 329 29.67 -1.45 12.30
N ILE A 330 28.92 -2.54 12.36
CA ILE A 330 28.00 -2.95 11.30
C ILE A 330 26.60 -2.43 11.61
N SER A 331 25.99 -1.77 10.62
CA SER A 331 24.57 -1.35 10.61
C SER A 331 23.86 -1.87 9.38
N VAL A 332 22.52 -2.04 9.47
CA VAL A 332 21.66 -2.52 8.38
C VAL A 332 20.50 -1.56 8.18
N GLY A 333 20.32 -1.07 6.93
CA GLY A 333 19.30 -0.10 6.57
C GLY A 333 19.63 1.34 7.00
N PRO A 334 18.68 2.28 6.90
CA PRO A 334 17.30 2.08 6.37
C PRO A 334 17.22 2.12 4.83
N GLU A 335 18.27 2.49 4.12
CA GLU A 335 18.28 2.65 2.68
C GLU A 335 18.17 1.29 1.97
N ARG A 336 17.40 1.25 0.87
CA ARG A 336 17.34 0.11 -0.03
C ARG A 336 18.38 0.26 -1.13
N VAL A 337 19.08 -0.85 -1.44
CA VAL A 337 20.05 -0.92 -2.54
C VAL A 337 19.83 -2.20 -3.37
N LEU A 338 20.43 -2.27 -4.55
CA LEU A 338 20.47 -3.50 -5.33
C LEU A 338 21.52 -4.44 -4.69
N PRO A 339 21.14 -5.66 -4.25
CA PRO A 339 22.12 -6.64 -3.76
C PRO A 339 23.22 -6.91 -4.78
N ILE A 340 24.47 -7.06 -4.32
CA ILE A 340 25.60 -7.32 -5.23
C ILE A 340 25.40 -8.62 -6.02
N CYS A 341 24.83 -9.64 -5.42
CA CYS A 341 24.53 -10.90 -6.10
C CYS A 341 23.62 -10.73 -7.33
N ARG A 342 22.88 -9.64 -7.45
CA ARG A 342 21.97 -9.39 -8.56
C ARG A 342 22.59 -8.63 -9.74
N LEU A 343 23.86 -8.21 -9.64
CA LEU A 343 24.54 -7.46 -10.71
C LEU A 343 24.76 -8.26 -12.00
N CYS A 344 24.61 -9.59 -11.96
CA CYS A 344 24.65 -10.44 -13.14
C CYS A 344 23.26 -10.81 -13.68
N GLU A 345 22.19 -10.42 -13.00
CA GLU A 345 20.81 -10.67 -13.49
C GLU A 345 20.53 -9.83 -14.73
N ASP A 346 19.63 -10.32 -15.58
CA ASP A 346 19.21 -9.68 -16.84
C ASP A 346 20.37 -9.31 -17.79
N ASN A 347 21.52 -10.00 -17.66
CA ASN A 347 22.77 -9.75 -18.40
C ASN A 347 23.33 -8.31 -18.20
N LEU A 348 23.08 -7.71 -17.02
CA LEU A 348 23.57 -6.36 -16.73
C LEU A 348 25.11 -6.33 -16.80
N TYR A 349 25.79 -7.23 -16.08
CA TYR A 349 27.24 -7.36 -16.13
C TYR A 349 27.68 -8.84 -16.13
N SER A 350 28.87 -9.10 -16.64
CA SER A 350 29.48 -10.42 -16.48
C SER A 350 30.06 -10.57 -15.06
N ARG A 351 30.01 -11.79 -14.52
CA ARG A 351 30.54 -12.10 -13.19
C ARG A 351 32.00 -11.66 -13.03
N GLY A 352 32.87 -12.01 -13.98
CA GLY A 352 34.30 -11.67 -13.91
C GLY A 352 34.55 -10.17 -13.85
N LEU A 353 33.76 -9.38 -14.57
CA LEU A 353 33.83 -7.92 -14.52
C LEU A 353 33.50 -7.37 -13.13
N VAL A 354 32.43 -7.87 -12.49
CA VAL A 354 32.02 -7.42 -11.16
C VAL A 354 33.06 -7.85 -10.10
N GLU A 355 33.58 -9.08 -10.18
CA GLU A 355 34.66 -9.57 -9.29
C GLU A 355 35.92 -8.70 -9.41
N GLU A 356 36.34 -8.33 -10.62
CA GLU A 356 37.46 -7.42 -10.83
C GLU A 356 37.21 -6.05 -10.20
N ARG A 357 36.01 -5.52 -10.35
CA ARG A 357 35.65 -4.22 -9.74
C ARG A 357 35.67 -4.27 -8.22
N ILE A 358 35.16 -5.34 -7.61
CA ILE A 358 35.21 -5.54 -6.14
C ILE A 358 36.67 -5.54 -5.67
N ARG A 359 37.57 -6.27 -6.33
CA ARG A 359 39.00 -6.34 -5.96
C ARG A 359 39.69 -4.97 -6.06
N LYS A 360 39.44 -4.19 -7.13
CA LYS A 360 39.98 -2.84 -7.28
C LYS A 360 39.53 -1.88 -6.16
N ILE A 361 38.32 -2.02 -5.65
CA ILE A 361 37.81 -1.24 -4.52
C ILE A 361 38.50 -1.67 -3.22
N GLU A 362 38.70 -2.97 -3.01
CA GLU A 362 39.41 -3.51 -1.86
C GLU A 362 40.83 -2.94 -1.77
N GLU A 363 41.56 -2.93 -2.87
CA GLU A 363 42.92 -2.37 -2.95
C GLU A 363 43.00 -0.88 -2.56
N ASN A 364 41.92 -0.11 -2.85
CA ASN A 364 41.85 1.33 -2.62
C ASN A 364 41.12 1.74 -1.33
N TYR A 365 40.77 0.80 -0.47
CA TYR A 365 40.04 1.03 0.80
C TYR A 365 38.75 1.87 0.64
N CYS A 366 38.10 1.82 -0.50
CA CYS A 366 36.83 2.50 -0.73
C CYS A 366 35.64 1.71 -0.19
N GLU A 367 34.53 2.38 0.06
CA GLU A 367 33.26 1.71 0.37
C GLU A 367 32.84 0.81 -0.79
N LEU A 368 32.37 -0.41 -0.48
CA LEU A 368 31.84 -1.34 -1.48
C LEU A 368 30.45 -0.91 -1.94
N MET A 369 30.42 0.17 -2.69
CA MET A 369 29.20 0.82 -3.18
C MET A 369 29.38 1.20 -4.65
N PHE A 370 28.49 0.66 -5.50
CA PHE A 370 28.47 0.94 -6.93
C PHE A 370 27.24 1.74 -7.31
N VAL A 371 27.40 2.63 -8.29
CA VAL A 371 26.30 3.24 -9.02
C VAL A 371 26.17 2.48 -10.34
N VAL A 372 24.98 1.96 -10.58
CA VAL A 372 24.67 1.10 -11.73
C VAL A 372 23.37 1.55 -12.41
N PRO A 373 23.16 1.24 -13.71
CA PRO A 373 21.93 1.63 -14.40
C PRO A 373 20.73 0.85 -13.84
N SER A 374 19.61 1.51 -13.75
CA SER A 374 18.32 0.86 -13.47
C SER A 374 17.70 0.38 -14.79
N LEU A 375 17.43 -0.91 -14.91
CA LEU A 375 16.82 -1.48 -16.12
C LEU A 375 15.31 -1.15 -16.26
N SER A 376 14.76 -0.40 -15.30
CA SER A 376 13.34 -0.04 -15.26
C SER A 376 13.04 1.41 -15.69
N ALA A 377 14.05 2.18 -16.09
CA ALA A 377 13.89 3.57 -16.46
C ALA A 377 14.65 3.88 -17.77
N GLU A 378 14.12 4.86 -18.52
CA GLU A 378 14.73 5.33 -19.76
C GLU A 378 15.28 6.74 -19.58
N PRO A 379 16.46 7.07 -20.18
CA PRO A 379 17.04 8.41 -20.18
C PRO A 379 16.10 9.43 -20.84
N LYS A 380 16.02 10.63 -20.25
CA LYS A 380 15.17 11.72 -20.76
C LYS A 380 15.90 12.74 -21.60
N SER A 381 17.22 12.78 -21.52
CA SER A 381 18.09 13.69 -22.29
C SER A 381 19.24 12.91 -22.93
N GLU A 382 19.91 13.49 -23.93
CA GLU A 382 21.11 12.86 -24.53
C GLU A 382 22.28 12.79 -23.51
N THR A 383 22.37 13.76 -22.60
CA THR A 383 23.34 13.75 -21.50
C THR A 383 23.07 12.60 -20.54
N ASP A 384 21.81 12.42 -20.10
CA ASP A 384 21.44 11.29 -19.23
C ASP A 384 21.67 9.95 -19.91
N LYS A 385 21.45 9.89 -21.23
CA LYS A 385 21.69 8.71 -22.03
C LYS A 385 23.17 8.33 -22.08
N ASP A 386 24.06 9.29 -22.29
CA ASP A 386 25.50 9.04 -22.31
C ASP A 386 26.00 8.56 -20.93
N ILE A 387 25.53 9.19 -19.85
CA ILE A 387 25.85 8.75 -18.48
C ILE A 387 25.32 7.35 -18.21
N TYR A 388 24.10 7.05 -18.66
CA TYR A 388 23.48 5.73 -18.52
C TYR A 388 24.27 4.66 -19.31
N GLU A 389 24.63 4.94 -20.56
CA GLU A 389 25.46 4.07 -21.39
C GLU A 389 26.87 3.85 -20.81
N LYS A 390 27.42 4.90 -20.15
CA LYS A 390 28.66 4.77 -19.40
C LYS A 390 28.52 3.79 -18.24
N ALA A 391 27.45 3.91 -17.47
CA ALA A 391 27.15 3.03 -16.34
C ALA A 391 26.87 1.57 -16.79
N LEU A 392 26.36 1.35 -18.02
CA LEU A 392 26.17 0.00 -18.59
C LEU A 392 27.49 -0.75 -18.87
N LYS A 393 28.62 -0.04 -19.01
CA LYS A 393 29.90 -0.70 -19.38
C LYS A 393 30.48 -1.50 -18.22
N TYR A 394 30.40 -0.99 -16.99
CA TYR A 394 30.82 -1.66 -15.76
C TYR A 394 30.27 -0.92 -14.53
N PRO A 395 30.20 -1.56 -13.34
CA PRO A 395 29.79 -0.88 -12.10
C PRO A 395 30.80 0.23 -11.73
N HIS A 396 30.33 1.46 -11.56
CA HIS A 396 31.15 2.61 -11.19
C HIS A 396 31.02 2.91 -9.70
N THR A 397 32.09 3.41 -9.07
CA THR A 397 31.93 4.14 -7.82
C THR A 397 31.25 5.50 -8.07
N LYS A 398 30.66 6.10 -7.03
CA LYS A 398 30.06 7.44 -7.15
C LYS A 398 31.07 8.48 -7.64
N ASN A 399 32.32 8.40 -7.13
CA ASN A 399 33.38 9.34 -7.50
C ASN A 399 33.82 9.18 -8.97
N GLU A 400 33.99 7.95 -9.45
CA GLU A 400 34.31 7.71 -10.87
C GLU A 400 33.25 8.28 -11.81
N LEU A 401 31.96 8.18 -11.42
CA LEU A 401 30.89 8.73 -12.23
C LEU A 401 30.84 10.27 -12.16
N ILE A 402 31.12 10.86 -11.00
CA ILE A 402 31.25 12.32 -10.83
C ILE A 402 32.42 12.84 -11.66
N GLU A 403 33.58 12.20 -11.62
CA GLU A 403 34.74 12.55 -12.45
C GLU A 403 34.38 12.48 -13.94
N TYR A 404 33.76 11.39 -14.38
CA TYR A 404 33.32 11.25 -15.76
C TYR A 404 32.40 12.41 -16.20
N ILE A 405 31.36 12.71 -15.43
CA ILE A 405 30.41 13.78 -15.73
C ILE A 405 31.16 15.14 -15.79
N THR A 406 32.04 15.40 -14.85
CA THR A 406 32.81 16.66 -14.81
C THR A 406 33.65 16.88 -16.07
N PHE A 407 34.22 15.80 -16.63
CA PHE A 407 35.06 15.92 -17.84
C PHE A 407 34.26 15.83 -19.14
N ALA A 408 33.27 14.95 -19.21
CA ALA A 408 32.49 14.69 -20.41
C ALA A 408 31.38 15.73 -20.63
N HIS A 409 30.84 16.28 -19.55
CA HIS A 409 29.67 17.17 -19.54
C HIS A 409 29.95 18.45 -18.74
N PRO A 410 30.90 19.31 -19.19
CA PRO A 410 31.27 20.52 -18.48
C PRO A 410 30.14 21.56 -18.38
N GLU A 411 29.05 21.39 -19.14
CA GLU A 411 27.82 22.17 -19.04
C GLU A 411 27.03 21.89 -17.76
N ILE A 412 27.25 20.77 -17.10
CA ILE A 412 26.61 20.43 -15.82
C ILE A 412 27.30 21.19 -14.70
N SER A 413 26.60 22.11 -14.08
CA SER A 413 27.15 22.98 -13.02
C SER A 413 27.63 22.24 -11.78
N SER A 414 27.04 21.09 -11.47
CA SER A 414 27.42 20.20 -10.35
C SER A 414 27.18 18.75 -10.71
N ALA A 415 28.24 18.04 -11.03
CA ALA A 415 28.18 16.60 -11.33
C ALA A 415 27.63 15.77 -10.16
N GLU A 416 27.96 16.15 -8.91
CA GLU A 416 27.42 15.47 -7.72
C GLU A 416 25.89 15.64 -7.59
N SER A 417 25.38 16.85 -7.81
CA SER A 417 23.94 17.11 -7.79
C SER A 417 23.23 16.34 -8.90
N HIS A 418 23.85 16.28 -10.08
CA HIS A 418 23.28 15.56 -11.21
C HIS A 418 23.24 14.03 -10.97
N VAL A 419 24.29 13.43 -10.43
CA VAL A 419 24.25 12.01 -10.00
C VAL A 419 23.12 11.76 -8.99
N LYS A 420 22.93 12.68 -8.04
CA LYS A 420 21.83 12.59 -7.08
C LYS A 420 20.46 12.67 -7.76
N GLU A 421 20.29 13.55 -8.75
CA GLU A 421 19.05 13.61 -9.55
C GLU A 421 18.79 12.33 -10.33
N LEU A 422 19.82 11.72 -10.94
CA LEU A 422 19.71 10.45 -11.65
C LEU A 422 19.33 9.28 -10.72
N LEU A 423 19.85 9.27 -9.49
CA LEU A 423 19.43 8.33 -8.45
C LEU A 423 17.99 8.57 -7.99
N MET A 424 17.59 9.82 -7.77
CA MET A 424 16.23 10.19 -7.37
C MET A 424 15.19 9.89 -8.47
N SER A 425 15.56 10.03 -9.74
CA SER A 425 14.70 9.67 -10.88
C SER A 425 14.68 8.17 -11.18
N ASN A 426 15.40 7.36 -10.41
CA ASN A 426 15.58 5.92 -10.63
C ASN A 426 16.19 5.56 -12.01
N LEU A 427 16.90 6.49 -12.67
CA LEU A 427 17.67 6.16 -13.86
C LEU A 427 18.94 5.39 -13.50
N LEU A 428 19.55 5.74 -12.37
CA LEU A 428 20.64 5.00 -11.75
C LEU A 428 20.18 4.46 -10.39
N THR A 429 20.84 3.42 -9.90
CA THR A 429 20.60 2.85 -8.57
C THR A 429 21.93 2.53 -7.88
N ILE A 430 21.91 2.46 -6.57
CA ILE A 430 23.07 2.03 -5.78
C ILE A 430 23.02 0.51 -5.63
N SER A 431 24.18 -0.15 -5.77
CA SER A 431 24.38 -1.56 -5.42
C SER A 431 25.42 -1.67 -4.33
N SER A 432 25.14 -2.47 -3.32
CA SER A 432 26.03 -2.73 -2.17
C SER A 432 25.69 -4.07 -1.52
N CYS A 433 26.44 -4.47 -0.49
CA CYS A 433 26.11 -5.64 0.30
C CYS A 433 24.80 -5.45 1.07
N THR A 434 24.05 -6.53 1.18
CA THR A 434 22.72 -6.56 1.80
C THR A 434 22.55 -7.82 2.68
N PRO A 435 21.50 -7.91 3.51
CA PRO A 435 21.12 -9.15 4.17
C PRO A 435 20.90 -10.31 3.19
N THR A 436 20.41 -10.06 1.96
CA THR A 436 20.31 -11.10 0.92
C THR A 436 21.67 -11.68 0.55
N ASP A 437 22.72 -10.86 0.46
CA ASP A 437 24.09 -11.33 0.20
C ASP A 437 24.64 -12.15 1.36
N SER A 438 24.38 -11.76 2.61
CA SER A 438 24.79 -12.52 3.79
C SER A 438 24.14 -13.91 3.84
N LEU A 439 22.84 -14.01 3.51
CA LEU A 439 22.12 -15.28 3.43
C LEU A 439 22.68 -16.21 2.34
N ASN A 440 23.13 -15.66 1.20
CA ASN A 440 23.85 -16.43 0.18
C ASN A 440 25.17 -16.98 0.70
N VAL A 441 25.96 -16.19 1.45
CA VAL A 441 27.28 -16.61 1.97
C VAL A 441 27.16 -17.72 3.00
N ILE A 442 26.17 -17.67 3.89
CA ILE A 442 25.91 -18.78 4.84
C ILE A 442 25.20 -19.98 4.19
N GLY A 443 24.86 -19.90 2.89
CA GLY A 443 24.33 -21.01 2.10
C GLY A 443 22.85 -21.35 2.31
N VAL A 444 22.08 -20.48 2.97
CA VAL A 444 20.63 -20.70 3.20
C VAL A 444 19.76 -20.20 2.04
N THR A 445 20.30 -19.34 1.18
CA THR A 445 19.65 -18.90 -0.04
C THR A 445 20.57 -19.04 -1.27
N LYS A 446 19.98 -18.94 -2.46
CA LYS A 446 20.70 -18.89 -3.74
C LYS A 446 20.03 -17.85 -4.64
N VAL A 447 20.16 -16.58 -4.23
CA VAL A 447 19.61 -15.44 -4.97
C VAL A 447 20.68 -14.90 -5.92
N GLY A 448 20.33 -14.69 -7.19
CA GLY A 448 21.24 -14.15 -8.19
C GLY A 448 22.51 -14.98 -8.38
N CYS A 449 23.68 -14.37 -8.21
CA CYS A 449 24.99 -15.00 -8.28
C CYS A 449 25.61 -15.04 -6.87
N PRO A 450 25.49 -16.16 -6.10
CA PRO A 450 26.00 -16.27 -4.73
C PRO A 450 27.52 -16.07 -4.61
N GLU A 451 28.25 -16.37 -5.69
CA GLU A 451 29.70 -16.16 -5.73
C GLU A 451 30.08 -14.69 -5.62
N LEU A 452 29.28 -13.78 -6.18
CA LEU A 452 29.49 -12.35 -6.03
C LEU A 452 29.26 -11.90 -4.57
N SER A 453 28.26 -12.43 -3.88
CA SER A 453 28.06 -12.20 -2.45
C SER A 453 29.31 -12.63 -1.64
N LYS A 454 29.84 -13.81 -1.96
CA LYS A 454 31.05 -14.33 -1.31
C LYS A 454 32.26 -13.44 -1.58
N THR A 455 32.48 -13.01 -2.84
CA THR A 455 33.58 -12.10 -3.21
C THR A 455 33.47 -10.77 -2.46
N ALA A 456 32.28 -10.19 -2.39
CA ALA A 456 32.03 -8.92 -1.73
C ALA A 456 32.25 -8.99 -0.21
N LEU A 457 31.69 -10.01 0.45
CA LEU A 457 31.90 -10.19 1.88
C LEU A 457 33.34 -10.58 2.21
N SER A 458 34.05 -11.28 1.32
CA SER A 458 35.49 -11.57 1.51
C SER A 458 36.32 -10.29 1.53
N ALA A 459 36.02 -9.33 0.65
CA ALA A 459 36.70 -8.03 0.61
C ALA A 459 36.52 -7.26 1.93
N TRP A 460 35.32 -7.26 2.50
CA TRP A 460 35.05 -6.61 3.78
C TRP A 460 35.64 -7.38 4.97
N ALA A 461 35.52 -8.71 4.97
CA ALA A 461 36.03 -9.57 6.03
C ALA A 461 37.56 -9.45 6.22
N ALA A 462 38.29 -9.30 5.10
CA ALA A 462 39.74 -9.06 5.12
C ALA A 462 40.11 -7.77 5.88
N ARG A 463 39.28 -6.72 5.81
CA ARG A 463 39.51 -5.46 6.56
C ARG A 463 39.19 -5.56 8.05
N LEU A 464 38.29 -6.46 8.41
CA LEU A 464 37.82 -6.65 9.78
C LEU A 464 38.53 -7.81 10.50
N ASP A 465 39.56 -8.39 9.86
CA ASP A 465 40.28 -9.56 10.37
C ASP A 465 39.34 -10.71 10.78
N THR A 466 38.36 -10.99 9.94
CA THR A 466 37.36 -12.03 10.18
C THR A 466 37.14 -12.90 8.93
N SER A 467 36.35 -13.97 9.05
CA SER A 467 35.96 -14.76 7.87
C SER A 467 34.70 -14.18 7.18
N PRO A 468 34.52 -14.39 5.86
CA PRO A 468 33.29 -13.99 5.16
C PRO A 468 32.03 -14.61 5.77
N HIS A 469 32.12 -15.82 6.30
CA HIS A 469 31.03 -16.53 6.97
C HIS A 469 30.66 -15.85 8.29
N ASP A 470 31.66 -15.55 9.15
CA ASP A 470 31.42 -14.89 10.44
C ASP A 470 30.85 -13.48 10.23
N LEU A 471 31.38 -12.74 9.24
CA LEU A 471 30.81 -11.44 8.86
C LEU A 471 29.35 -11.55 8.43
N ALA A 472 29.01 -12.56 7.64
CA ALA A 472 27.62 -12.81 7.22
C ALA A 472 26.70 -13.13 8.42
N GLU A 473 27.20 -13.93 9.38
CA GLU A 473 26.46 -14.22 10.63
C GLU A 473 26.25 -12.96 11.48
N ILE A 474 27.23 -12.05 11.56
CA ILE A 474 27.09 -10.77 12.27
C ILE A 474 26.03 -9.90 11.59
N ILE A 475 26.02 -9.80 10.25
CA ILE A 475 25.00 -9.05 9.50
C ILE A 475 23.61 -9.63 9.78
N ASN A 476 23.46 -10.95 9.77
CA ASN A 476 22.20 -11.61 10.08
C ASN A 476 21.75 -11.34 11.52
N LEU A 477 22.68 -11.40 12.48
CA LEU A 477 22.37 -11.09 13.88
C LEU A 477 21.87 -9.64 14.03
N LYS A 478 22.53 -8.67 13.40
CA LYS A 478 22.11 -7.27 13.40
C LYS A 478 20.72 -7.07 12.79
N THR A 479 20.43 -7.78 11.71
CA THR A 479 19.10 -7.77 11.09
C THR A 479 18.03 -8.32 12.05
N CYS A 480 18.32 -9.47 12.70
CA CYS A 480 17.44 -10.05 13.72
C CYS A 480 17.23 -9.11 14.93
N GLU A 481 18.29 -8.47 15.44
CA GLU A 481 18.21 -7.53 16.56
C GLU A 481 17.27 -6.37 16.23
N SER A 482 17.35 -5.82 15.01
CA SER A 482 16.50 -4.71 14.55
C SER A 482 15.03 -5.14 14.44
N LEU A 483 14.75 -6.31 13.88
CA LEU A 483 13.39 -6.89 13.82
C LEU A 483 12.82 -7.12 15.22
N ASN A 484 13.62 -7.70 16.11
CA ASN A 484 13.21 -8.02 17.47
C ASN A 484 12.92 -6.76 18.30
N ALA A 485 13.73 -5.70 18.14
CA ALA A 485 13.49 -4.43 18.83
C ALA A 485 12.12 -3.84 18.47
N GLU A 486 11.71 -3.95 17.23
CA GLU A 486 10.39 -3.47 16.80
C GLU A 486 9.25 -4.40 17.25
N PHE A 487 9.43 -5.71 17.11
CA PHE A 487 8.49 -6.70 17.64
C PHE A 487 8.19 -6.49 19.14
N VAL A 488 9.21 -6.24 19.96
CA VAL A 488 9.05 -5.97 21.40
C VAL A 488 8.19 -4.73 21.66
N LYS A 489 8.33 -3.65 20.85
CA LYS A 489 7.49 -2.44 20.99
C LYS A 489 6.01 -2.75 20.70
N ILE A 490 5.75 -3.48 19.61
CA ILE A 490 4.40 -3.88 19.21
C ILE A 490 3.80 -4.82 20.26
N ASN A 491 4.55 -5.80 20.71
CA ASN A 491 4.08 -6.78 21.69
C ASN A 491 3.79 -6.16 23.07
N LYS A 492 4.48 -5.09 23.46
CA LYS A 492 4.11 -4.31 24.67
C LYS A 492 2.69 -3.74 24.58
N LYS A 493 2.23 -3.37 23.38
CA LYS A 493 0.88 -2.82 23.15
C LYS A 493 -0.18 -3.90 23.15
N HIS A 494 0.04 -5.00 22.43
CA HIS A 494 -0.99 -5.99 22.12
C HIS A 494 -0.88 -7.30 22.91
N LYS A 495 0.29 -7.57 23.54
CA LYS A 495 0.55 -8.78 24.35
C LYS A 495 0.19 -10.06 23.60
N THR A 496 0.71 -10.21 22.40
CA THR A 496 0.46 -11.40 21.57
C THR A 496 1.22 -12.62 22.08
N GLU A 497 0.63 -13.80 21.90
CA GLU A 497 1.13 -15.09 22.37
C GLU A 497 1.97 -15.81 21.34
N MET A 498 1.96 -15.34 20.09
CA MET A 498 2.64 -15.95 18.95
C MET A 498 3.20 -14.89 18.01
N SER A 499 4.29 -15.21 17.32
CA SER A 499 4.84 -14.46 16.18
C SER A 499 4.83 -15.33 14.92
N VAL A 500 4.33 -14.78 13.81
CA VAL A 500 4.21 -15.48 12.52
C VAL A 500 5.11 -14.77 11.50
N TYR A 501 6.13 -15.45 11.02
CA TYR A 501 7.09 -14.91 10.07
C TYR A 501 6.70 -15.30 8.65
N VAL A 502 6.38 -14.30 7.81
CA VAL A 502 6.03 -14.46 6.39
C VAL A 502 6.90 -13.55 5.52
N GLY A 503 6.87 -13.74 4.20
CA GLY A 503 7.83 -13.15 3.29
C GLY A 503 9.09 -14.02 3.16
N ASN A 504 9.78 -13.95 2.01
CA ASN A 504 10.90 -14.85 1.75
C ASN A 504 12.10 -14.67 2.70
N PRO A 505 12.57 -13.45 3.00
CA PRO A 505 13.70 -13.26 3.90
C PRO A 505 13.37 -13.59 5.36
N SER A 506 12.16 -13.31 5.84
CA SER A 506 11.80 -13.30 7.26
C SER A 506 12.09 -14.62 7.98
N ARG A 507 11.88 -15.75 7.31
CA ARG A 507 12.11 -17.08 7.89
C ARG A 507 13.57 -17.32 8.30
N HIS A 508 14.51 -16.58 7.71
CA HIS A 508 15.94 -16.69 8.01
C HIS A 508 16.37 -15.73 9.12
N PHE A 509 15.52 -14.73 9.41
CA PHE A 509 15.75 -13.73 10.46
C PHE A 509 14.81 -13.91 11.67
N ALA A 510 14.03 -14.99 11.71
CA ALA A 510 13.28 -15.36 12.90
C ALA A 510 14.25 -15.71 14.03
N PRO A 511 14.03 -15.22 15.27
CA PRO A 511 14.95 -15.49 16.39
C PRO A 511 14.94 -16.98 16.72
N ARG A 512 16.09 -17.49 17.16
CA ARG A 512 16.22 -18.90 17.58
C ARG A 512 15.47 -19.20 18.88
N GLU A 513 15.38 -18.20 19.76
CA GLU A 513 14.62 -18.28 21.01
C GLU A 513 13.51 -17.24 20.99
N SER A 514 12.33 -17.66 21.41
CA SER A 514 11.17 -16.79 21.43
C SER A 514 11.32 -15.67 22.45
N ILE A 515 11.12 -14.43 22.00
CA ILE A 515 11.07 -13.26 22.88
C ILE A 515 9.71 -13.15 23.57
N ALA A 516 8.66 -13.66 22.92
CA ALA A 516 7.29 -13.68 23.42
C ALA A 516 6.46 -14.76 22.71
N GLY A 517 6.16 -15.83 23.43
CA GLY A 517 5.27 -16.90 22.95
C GLY A 517 5.88 -17.82 21.86
N GLU A 518 5.04 -18.39 21.03
CA GLU A 518 5.41 -19.35 19.99
C GLU A 518 5.88 -18.63 18.71
N ILE A 519 6.87 -19.24 18.02
CA ILE A 519 7.32 -18.77 16.70
C ILE A 519 6.78 -19.72 15.63
N LEU A 520 6.01 -19.19 14.69
CA LEU A 520 5.50 -19.93 13.55
C LEU A 520 6.15 -19.43 12.25
N ILE A 521 6.73 -20.36 11.49
CA ILE A 521 7.30 -20.09 10.15
C ILE A 521 6.55 -20.99 9.16
N PRO A 522 5.45 -20.50 8.53
CA PRO A 522 4.66 -21.32 7.64
C PRO A 522 5.45 -21.71 6.38
N ARG A 523 5.22 -22.93 5.87
CA ARG A 523 5.87 -23.44 4.65
C ARG A 523 5.65 -22.51 3.45
N ASP A 524 4.40 -22.04 3.27
CA ASP A 524 3.99 -21.20 2.15
C ASP A 524 4.03 -19.70 2.51
N GLY A 525 4.70 -19.33 3.62
CA GLY A 525 4.83 -17.94 4.08
C GLY A 525 5.47 -16.99 3.06
N GLY A 526 6.29 -17.52 2.15
CA GLY A 526 6.91 -16.71 1.09
C GLY A 526 5.95 -16.13 0.04
N VAL A 527 4.70 -16.60 0.00
CA VAL A 527 3.62 -16.13 -0.89
C VAL A 527 2.36 -15.76 -0.09
N ALA A 528 2.54 -15.36 1.17
CA ALA A 528 1.44 -15.01 2.07
C ALA A 528 0.51 -13.93 1.50
N GLY A 529 1.03 -12.91 0.81
CA GLY A 529 0.25 -11.88 0.13
C GLY A 529 -0.72 -12.46 -0.90
N ALA A 530 -0.25 -13.35 -1.78
CA ALA A 530 -1.10 -14.00 -2.77
C ALA A 530 -2.12 -14.96 -2.13
N ILE A 531 -1.73 -15.70 -1.06
CA ILE A 531 -2.68 -16.55 -0.30
C ILE A 531 -3.75 -15.68 0.35
N GLY A 532 -3.35 -14.57 0.98
CA GLY A 532 -4.28 -13.63 1.59
C GLY A 532 -5.25 -13.03 0.58
N ALA A 533 -4.77 -12.70 -0.62
CA ALA A 533 -5.63 -12.29 -1.73
C ALA A 533 -6.65 -13.39 -2.06
N ALA A 534 -6.21 -14.64 -2.20
CA ALA A 534 -7.08 -15.75 -2.55
C ALA A 534 -8.18 -16.02 -1.49
N VAL A 535 -7.89 -15.84 -0.19
CA VAL A 535 -8.83 -16.14 0.90
C VAL A 535 -9.65 -14.96 1.39
N SER A 536 -9.41 -13.75 0.87
CA SER A 536 -10.15 -12.54 1.25
C SER A 536 -11.59 -12.60 0.76
N SER A 537 -12.49 -11.97 1.50
CA SER A 537 -13.92 -11.85 1.20
C SER A 537 -14.34 -10.40 1.09
N LEU A 538 -15.45 -10.15 0.41
CA LEU A 538 -16.05 -8.83 0.37
C LEU A 538 -16.71 -8.51 1.72
N GLU A 539 -16.25 -7.45 2.36
CA GLU A 539 -16.81 -6.91 3.59
C GLU A 539 -17.01 -5.41 3.45
N LEU A 540 -18.15 -4.89 3.83
CA LEU A 540 -18.45 -3.45 3.83
C LEU A 540 -18.87 -3.05 5.24
N GLU A 541 -18.22 -2.02 5.78
CA GLU A 541 -18.61 -1.40 7.04
C GLU A 541 -19.00 0.06 6.83
N CYS A 542 -20.10 0.47 7.41
CA CYS A 542 -20.58 1.83 7.40
C CYS A 542 -20.97 2.25 8.82
N THR A 543 -20.53 3.43 9.22
CA THR A 543 -20.83 3.99 10.53
C THR A 543 -21.78 5.18 10.39
N ILE A 544 -22.90 5.17 11.14
CA ILE A 544 -23.89 6.22 11.20
C ILE A 544 -23.87 6.83 12.60
N LEU A 545 -23.78 8.14 12.70
CA LEU A 545 -23.96 8.87 13.95
C LEU A 545 -25.39 9.39 14.04
N ALA A 546 -26.13 8.99 15.06
CA ALA A 546 -27.38 9.63 15.47
C ALA A 546 -27.09 10.51 16.69
N ALA A 547 -27.33 11.81 16.60
CA ALA A 547 -27.03 12.79 17.65
C ALA A 547 -28.26 13.60 18.05
N HIS A 548 -28.36 13.95 19.33
CA HIS A 548 -29.42 14.83 19.86
C HIS A 548 -29.12 16.29 19.58
N SER A 549 -30.09 17.02 19.03
CA SER A 549 -30.04 18.46 18.85
C SER A 549 -30.82 19.14 19.99
N PHE A 550 -30.12 19.77 20.91
CA PHE A 550 -30.75 20.49 22.05
C PHE A 550 -31.54 21.72 21.62
N SER A 551 -31.29 22.27 20.44
CA SER A 551 -32.04 23.44 19.93
C SER A 551 -33.42 23.09 19.42
N ASN A 552 -33.61 21.89 18.88
CA ASN A 552 -34.86 21.46 18.25
C ASN A 552 -35.50 20.27 18.96
N GLU A 553 -34.89 19.79 20.04
CA GLU A 553 -35.31 18.60 20.82
C GLU A 553 -35.51 17.34 19.94
N THR A 554 -34.71 17.19 18.87
CA THR A 554 -34.79 16.09 17.92
C THR A 554 -33.49 15.28 17.87
N TYR A 555 -33.59 14.00 17.55
CA TYR A 555 -32.45 13.14 17.15
C TYR A 555 -32.30 13.16 15.65
N THR A 556 -31.08 13.38 15.16
CA THR A 556 -30.75 13.33 13.72
C THR A 556 -29.71 12.25 13.48
N ALA A 557 -30.04 11.28 12.63
CA ALA A 557 -29.10 10.27 12.15
C ALA A 557 -28.57 10.66 10.76
N PHE A 558 -27.24 10.71 10.64
CA PHE A 558 -26.54 11.13 9.43
C PHE A 558 -26.11 9.88 8.65
N LEU A 559 -26.82 9.57 7.57
CA LEU A 559 -26.48 8.51 6.64
C LEU A 559 -25.45 9.00 5.61
N PRO A 560 -24.81 8.10 4.85
CA PRO A 560 -23.81 8.49 3.84
C PRO A 560 -24.33 9.44 2.73
N ASP A 561 -25.60 9.35 2.40
CA ASP A 561 -26.25 10.08 1.31
C ASP A 561 -27.43 10.98 1.76
N SER A 562 -27.81 10.94 3.02
CA SER A 562 -29.00 11.64 3.52
C SER A 562 -28.96 11.80 5.04
N ALA A 563 -29.97 12.44 5.60
CA ALA A 563 -30.22 12.46 7.03
C ALA A 563 -31.69 12.15 7.34
N VAL A 564 -31.94 11.64 8.55
CA VAL A 564 -33.30 11.44 9.08
C VAL A 564 -33.39 11.99 10.48
N SER A 565 -34.51 12.62 10.82
CA SER A 565 -34.72 13.23 12.13
C SER A 565 -36.10 12.86 12.69
N ASP A 566 -36.17 12.67 14.02
CA ASP A 566 -37.41 12.48 14.77
C ASP A 566 -37.20 12.93 16.23
N GLU A 567 -38.25 13.34 16.93
CA GLU A 567 -38.22 13.65 18.36
C GLU A 567 -37.92 12.40 19.20
N SER A 568 -38.32 11.23 18.71
CA SER A 568 -38.04 9.95 19.36
C SER A 568 -36.76 9.31 18.82
N LEU A 569 -35.80 9.04 19.70
CA LEU A 569 -34.58 8.29 19.33
C LEU A 569 -34.91 6.95 18.67
N GLU A 570 -35.87 6.20 19.24
CA GLU A 570 -36.24 4.88 18.70
C GLU A 570 -36.77 4.98 17.27
N LYS A 571 -37.62 5.97 16.99
CA LYS A 571 -38.12 6.19 15.61
C LYS A 571 -37.02 6.64 14.68
N CYS A 572 -36.16 7.57 15.12
CA CYS A 572 -35.02 8.05 14.35
C CYS A 572 -34.10 6.87 13.96
N LEU A 573 -33.76 5.99 14.91
CA LEU A 573 -32.93 4.82 14.64
C LEU A 573 -33.61 3.83 13.69
N LYS A 574 -34.91 3.55 13.85
CA LYS A 574 -35.67 2.70 12.90
C LYS A 574 -35.68 3.26 11.48
N MET A 575 -35.86 4.57 11.35
CA MET A 575 -35.78 5.26 10.05
C MET A 575 -34.38 5.15 9.43
N ALA A 576 -33.32 5.30 10.25
CA ALA A 576 -31.94 5.15 9.81
C ALA A 576 -31.65 3.71 9.35
N GLU A 577 -32.08 2.71 10.11
CA GLU A 577 -31.96 1.29 9.76
C GLU A 577 -32.69 0.93 8.46
N ALA A 578 -33.91 1.45 8.27
CA ALA A 578 -34.71 1.23 7.08
C ALA A 578 -34.06 1.78 5.80
N LYS A 579 -33.26 2.86 5.92
CA LYS A 579 -32.53 3.48 4.79
C LYS A 579 -31.15 2.86 4.57
N ILE A 580 -30.42 2.53 5.65
CA ILE A 580 -29.05 2.04 5.51
C ILE A 580 -28.96 0.65 4.92
N ILE A 581 -29.92 -0.24 5.21
CA ILE A 581 -29.91 -1.60 4.68
C ILE A 581 -29.95 -1.62 3.14
N PRO A 582 -30.91 -0.95 2.46
CA PRO A 582 -30.92 -0.85 1.00
C PRO A 582 -29.67 -0.15 0.44
N TYR A 583 -29.15 0.86 1.15
CA TYR A 583 -27.93 1.53 0.77
C TYR A 583 -26.75 0.55 0.76
N LEU A 584 -26.53 -0.20 1.85
CA LEU A 584 -25.46 -1.21 1.94
C LEU A 584 -25.62 -2.31 0.89
N GLN A 585 -26.85 -2.75 0.61
CA GLN A 585 -27.12 -3.72 -0.45
C GLN A 585 -26.74 -3.16 -1.83
N SER A 586 -27.08 -1.91 -2.11
CA SER A 586 -26.70 -1.23 -3.35
C SER A 586 -25.17 -1.06 -3.48
N GLN A 587 -24.49 -0.63 -2.41
CA GLN A 587 -23.02 -0.49 -2.41
C GLN A 587 -22.33 -1.85 -2.58
N ALA A 588 -22.76 -2.86 -1.83
CA ALA A 588 -22.19 -4.20 -1.94
C ALA A 588 -22.35 -4.77 -3.36
N LYS A 589 -23.48 -4.52 -4.01
CA LYS A 589 -23.68 -4.89 -5.43
C LYS A 589 -22.70 -4.18 -6.35
N LYS A 590 -22.47 -2.87 -6.16
CA LYS A 590 -21.44 -2.11 -6.91
C LYS A 590 -20.04 -2.65 -6.66
N MET A 591 -19.78 -3.13 -5.44
CA MET A 591 -18.51 -3.76 -5.07
C MET A 591 -18.37 -5.19 -5.59
N GLY A 592 -19.39 -5.76 -6.24
CA GLY A 592 -19.35 -7.09 -6.86
C GLY A 592 -19.97 -8.22 -6.04
N ALA A 593 -20.75 -7.92 -4.98
CA ALA A 593 -21.47 -8.94 -4.22
C ALA A 593 -22.85 -9.24 -4.77
N ASP A 594 -23.18 -10.51 -4.99
CA ASP A 594 -24.52 -10.93 -5.39
C ASP A 594 -25.46 -11.06 -4.18
N LYS A 595 -24.94 -11.55 -3.05
CA LYS A 595 -25.71 -11.75 -1.81
C LYS A 595 -24.90 -11.27 -0.62
N ILE A 596 -25.56 -10.58 0.30
CA ILE A 596 -24.94 -10.11 1.54
C ILE A 596 -25.84 -10.36 2.74
N THR A 597 -25.21 -10.54 3.89
CA THR A 597 -25.86 -10.47 5.21
C THR A 597 -25.47 -9.15 5.86
N VAL A 598 -26.46 -8.39 6.32
CA VAL A 598 -26.28 -7.13 7.02
C VAL A 598 -26.47 -7.35 8.51
N SER A 599 -25.54 -6.85 9.33
CA SER A 599 -25.64 -6.80 10.79
C SER A 599 -25.44 -5.35 11.26
N ILE A 600 -26.17 -4.95 12.31
CA ILE A 600 -26.12 -3.60 12.88
C ILE A 600 -25.83 -3.72 14.36
N ARG A 601 -24.76 -3.07 14.82
CA ARG A 601 -24.40 -2.91 16.25
C ARG A 601 -24.61 -1.47 16.66
N LYS A 602 -25.10 -1.22 17.88
CA LYS A 602 -25.37 0.10 18.44
C LYS A 602 -24.45 0.36 19.62
N GLU A 603 -23.80 1.52 19.63
CA GLU A 603 -22.98 2.00 20.74
C GLU A 603 -23.56 3.34 21.24
N PHE A 604 -23.89 3.43 22.52
CA PHE A 604 -24.57 4.57 23.11
C PHE A 604 -23.60 5.46 23.90
N THR A 605 -23.69 6.78 23.70
CA THR A 605 -23.00 7.77 24.51
C THR A 605 -24.01 8.50 25.37
N TYR A 606 -23.74 8.58 26.67
CA TYR A 606 -24.64 9.16 27.66
C TYR A 606 -24.05 10.46 28.22
N ILE A 607 -24.96 11.42 28.63
CA ILE A 607 -24.61 12.55 29.47
C ILE A 607 -25.09 12.22 30.88
N GLY A 608 -24.24 12.34 31.91
CA GLY A 608 -24.59 12.20 33.32
C GLY A 608 -23.35 12.24 34.21
N LYS A 609 -23.48 12.79 35.43
CA LYS A 609 -22.53 12.62 36.52
C LYS A 609 -22.97 11.39 37.31
N ASN A 610 -22.06 10.46 37.56
CA ASN A 610 -22.26 9.29 38.44
C ASN A 610 -23.23 8.20 37.93
N ASN A 611 -22.92 7.50 36.81
CA ASN A 611 -23.60 6.27 36.36
C ASN A 611 -25.15 6.32 36.23
N GLU A 612 -25.79 7.47 36.33
CA GLU A 612 -27.20 7.64 35.99
C GLU A 612 -27.33 7.85 34.48
N LYS A 613 -27.98 6.89 33.81
CA LYS A 613 -28.18 6.85 32.33
C LYS A 613 -29.31 7.80 31.90
N ASP A 614 -29.29 9.07 32.36
CA ASP A 614 -30.48 9.91 32.24
C ASP A 614 -30.71 10.51 30.85
N HIS A 615 -29.65 10.73 30.02
CA HIS A 615 -29.87 11.23 28.66
C HIS A 615 -28.85 10.63 27.65
N ILE A 616 -29.36 10.09 26.55
CA ILE A 616 -28.53 9.62 25.44
C ILE A 616 -28.15 10.84 24.60
N LEU A 617 -26.84 11.14 24.52
CA LEU A 617 -26.30 12.21 23.70
C LEU A 617 -26.22 11.81 22.24
N SER A 618 -25.75 10.60 22.00
CA SER A 618 -25.59 10.07 20.65
C SER A 618 -25.59 8.54 20.63
N VAL A 619 -25.89 8.00 19.45
CA VAL A 619 -25.82 6.55 19.14
C VAL A 619 -24.98 6.40 17.88
N LEU A 620 -24.00 5.51 17.95
CA LEU A 620 -23.22 5.08 16.80
C LEU A 620 -23.80 3.74 16.32
N LEU A 621 -24.28 3.70 15.06
CA LEU A 621 -24.69 2.46 14.42
C LEU A 621 -23.52 1.99 13.55
N ILE A 622 -22.99 0.82 13.86
CA ILE A 622 -21.95 0.15 13.07
C ILE A 622 -22.65 -0.92 12.25
N CYS A 623 -22.76 -0.66 10.96
CA CYS A 623 -23.46 -1.49 10.00
C CYS A 623 -22.43 -2.24 9.17
N SER A 624 -22.42 -3.58 9.22
CA SER A 624 -21.53 -4.43 8.44
C SER A 624 -22.30 -5.34 7.50
N ALA A 625 -21.81 -5.46 6.27
CA ALA A 625 -22.34 -6.35 5.24
C ALA A 625 -21.23 -7.27 4.76
N LYS A 626 -21.49 -8.57 4.70
CA LYS A 626 -20.55 -9.60 4.23
C LYS A 626 -21.15 -10.40 3.10
N SER A 627 -20.34 -10.70 2.09
CA SER A 627 -20.67 -11.65 1.02
C SER A 627 -20.31 -13.07 1.46
N TYR A 628 -21.12 -14.03 1.02
CA TYR A 628 -20.87 -15.47 1.18
C TYR A 628 -20.31 -16.06 -0.10
#